data_915549719199df2fd58053597006bcf6
#
_entry.id   915549719199df2fd58053597006bcf6
#
_cell.length_a   1.000
_cell.length_b   1.000
_cell.length_c   1.000
_cell.angle_alpha   90.00
_cell.angle_beta   90.00
_cell.angle_gamma   90.00
#
_symmetry.space_group_name_H-M   'P 1'
#
loop_
_entity.id
_entity.type
_entity.pdbx_description
1 polymer ?
#
loop_
_entity_poly.entity_id
_entity_poly.type
_entity_poly.pdbx_seq_one_letter_code
_entity_poly.pdbx_strand_id
1 'polypeptide(L)'
;MPLLGNSVKLRNVLSLVVACAAASALAEPAVIYDMGGKFDKSFNEAAFAGAERWKKESGKPYLDFEISNAAQREQAQRRMAERGADPIIGVGFAQGSSLEKVAKEFPKANFAIIDSVIKLPNVESIVFKEHEGSFLVGMMAALASKTGKVGFVGGMDIPLIRRFQCGYEQGAKYANPKVEVSANMTGTSPAAWNDPAKGSELAKSQFAKGVDVVFAAAGGTGVGVYQAAKDAGKLAIGVDSNQNHLHPGTMLTSMVKRVDIAVYNAFKGTKGGNVNVLGLKEGGVDYAIDQYNEKLVNAEMKKKVDAAKADIIAGKIKVADYMADNACKL
;
A
#
# COMPACT_ATOMS: atom_id res chain seq x y z
N MET A 1 -3.37 76.65 -65.39
CA MET A 1 -2.48 76.19 -64.28
C MET A 1 -3.32 75.50 -63.20
N PRO A 2 -3.27 74.20 -63.05
CA PRO A 2 -3.94 73.52 -61.95
C PRO A 2 -2.91 72.99 -60.98
N LEU A 3 -3.29 73.07 -59.70
CA LEU A 3 -2.54 72.65 -58.56
C LEU A 3 -2.77 71.15 -58.33
N LEU A 4 -1.70 70.40 -58.17
CA LEU A 4 -1.68 69.00 -57.84
C LEU A 4 -1.91 68.81 -56.31
N GLY A 5 -2.99 68.09 -55.93
CA GLY A 5 -3.23 67.70 -54.61
C GLY A 5 -2.61 66.30 -54.33
N ASN A 6 -1.67 66.21 -53.43
CA ASN A 6 -1.11 64.95 -52.94
C ASN A 6 -1.98 64.35 -51.90
N SER A 7 -2.61 63.22 -52.20
CA SER A 7 -3.34 62.35 -51.21
C SER A 7 -2.36 61.37 -50.55
N VAL A 8 -2.06 61.59 -49.31
CA VAL A 8 -1.31 60.67 -48.47
C VAL A 8 -2.26 59.49 -48.05
N LYS A 9 -2.00 58.29 -48.56
CA LYS A 9 -2.68 57.07 -48.14
C LYS A 9 -2.13 56.62 -46.81
N LEU A 10 -2.96 56.73 -45.78
CA LEU A 10 -2.71 56.17 -44.46
C LEU A 10 -2.83 54.63 -44.52
N ARG A 11 -1.70 53.91 -44.43
CA ARG A 11 -1.65 52.46 -44.35
C ARG A 11 -1.88 52.09 -42.90
N ASN A 12 -3.07 51.58 -42.59
CA ASN A 12 -3.39 50.95 -41.32
C ASN A 12 -2.54 49.68 -41.18
N VAL A 13 -1.55 49.72 -40.31
CA VAL A 13 -0.80 48.55 -39.85
C VAL A 13 -1.60 47.94 -38.71
N LEU A 14 -2.38 46.91 -39.02
CA LEU A 14 -3.11 46.10 -38.03
C LEU A 14 -2.08 45.19 -37.36
N SER A 15 -1.59 45.59 -36.20
CA SER A 15 -0.71 44.77 -35.36
C SER A 15 -1.54 43.64 -34.76
N LEU A 16 -1.38 42.43 -35.29
CA LEU A 16 -1.97 41.20 -34.75
C LEU A 16 -1.19 40.82 -33.49
N VAL A 17 -1.71 41.19 -32.32
CA VAL A 17 -1.22 40.68 -31.02
C VAL A 17 -1.67 39.25 -30.88
N VAL A 18 -0.81 38.29 -31.23
CA VAL A 18 -1.02 36.89 -30.88
C VAL A 18 -0.79 36.74 -29.37
N ALA A 19 -1.88 36.77 -28.61
CA ALA A 19 -1.86 36.35 -27.20
C ALA A 19 -1.60 34.85 -27.16
N CYS A 20 -0.34 34.46 -27.01
CA CYS A 20 -0.01 33.10 -26.56
C CYS A 20 -0.59 32.93 -25.16
N ALA A 21 -1.82 32.40 -25.06
CA ALA A 21 -2.31 31.80 -23.84
C ALA A 21 -1.41 30.59 -23.57
N ALA A 22 -0.38 30.79 -22.74
CA ALA A 22 0.34 29.71 -22.12
C ALA A 22 -0.70 28.97 -21.24
N ALA A 23 -1.33 27.94 -21.79
CA ALA A 23 -2.03 26.97 -20.98
C ALA A 23 -0.97 26.44 -20.01
N SER A 24 -1.10 26.82 -18.74
CA SER A 24 -0.32 26.21 -17.66
C SER A 24 -0.64 24.72 -17.73
N ALA A 25 0.24 23.94 -18.37
CA ALA A 25 0.16 22.51 -18.31
C ALA A 25 0.21 22.17 -16.83
N LEU A 26 -0.92 21.72 -16.27
CA LEU A 26 -0.94 21.22 -14.89
C LEU A 26 0.10 20.11 -14.84
N ALA A 27 1.01 20.21 -13.88
CA ALA A 27 2.05 19.20 -13.70
C ALA A 27 1.41 17.82 -13.54
N GLU A 28 1.94 16.84 -14.28
CA GLU A 28 1.45 15.46 -14.18
C GLU A 28 1.94 14.85 -12.86
N PRO A 29 1.09 14.21 -12.06
CA PRO A 29 1.55 13.48 -10.89
C PRO A 29 2.39 12.27 -11.32
N ALA A 30 3.28 11.82 -10.44
CA ALA A 30 4.13 10.66 -10.67
C ALA A 30 4.03 9.65 -9.52
N VAL A 31 4.06 8.36 -9.83
CA VAL A 31 4.16 7.28 -8.86
C VAL A 31 5.36 6.39 -9.18
N ILE A 32 6.14 6.07 -8.14
CA ILE A 32 7.32 5.22 -8.23
C ILE A 32 7.07 4.00 -7.36
N TYR A 33 6.85 2.84 -8.01
CA TYR A 33 6.60 1.57 -7.33
C TYR A 33 7.90 0.97 -6.78
N ASP A 34 7.81 0.30 -5.63
CA ASP A 34 8.97 -0.38 -5.06
C ASP A 34 9.24 -1.73 -5.75
N MET A 35 10.35 -2.35 -5.35
CA MET A 35 10.74 -3.66 -5.84
C MET A 35 9.67 -4.71 -5.55
N GLY A 36 9.48 -5.64 -6.48
CA GLY A 36 8.40 -6.63 -6.47
C GLY A 36 7.53 -6.57 -7.73
N GLY A 37 7.56 -5.41 -8.41
CA GLY A 37 6.79 -5.16 -9.64
C GLY A 37 5.40 -4.60 -9.38
N LYS A 38 4.91 -3.83 -10.33
CA LYS A 38 3.60 -3.14 -10.29
C LYS A 38 2.42 -4.09 -10.08
N PHE A 39 2.51 -5.31 -10.59
CA PHE A 39 1.44 -6.30 -10.58
C PHE A 39 1.71 -7.45 -9.59
N ASP A 40 2.22 -7.09 -8.40
CA ASP A 40 2.55 -8.02 -7.32
C ASP A 40 1.33 -8.68 -6.64
N LYS A 41 0.12 -8.36 -7.09
CA LYS A 41 -1.17 -8.76 -6.53
C LYS A 41 -1.43 -8.20 -5.12
N SER A 42 -0.58 -7.32 -4.60
CA SER A 42 -0.56 -6.87 -3.22
C SER A 42 -0.36 -5.35 -3.13
N PHE A 43 0.79 -4.91 -2.63
CA PHE A 43 1.11 -3.54 -2.25
C PHE A 43 1.24 -2.58 -3.45
N ASN A 44 2.08 -2.94 -4.43
CA ASN A 44 2.26 -2.11 -5.61
C ASN A 44 1.01 -2.10 -6.50
N GLU A 45 0.32 -3.24 -6.63
CA GLU A 45 -0.93 -3.31 -7.40
C GLU A 45 -2.04 -2.46 -6.74
N ALA A 46 -2.09 -2.38 -5.39
CA ALA A 46 -2.98 -1.45 -4.70
C ALA A 46 -2.65 0.01 -5.03
N ALA A 47 -1.35 0.38 -5.03
CA ALA A 47 -0.92 1.72 -5.42
C ALA A 47 -1.31 2.04 -6.88
N PHE A 48 -1.08 1.10 -7.79
CA PHE A 48 -1.48 1.20 -9.19
C PHE A 48 -3.00 1.38 -9.36
N ALA A 49 -3.81 0.62 -8.63
CA ALA A 49 -5.27 0.76 -8.66
C ALA A 49 -5.72 2.17 -8.24
N GLY A 50 -5.06 2.78 -7.26
CA GLY A 50 -5.32 4.15 -6.84
C GLY A 50 -4.98 5.18 -7.92
N ALA A 51 -3.84 5.01 -8.59
CA ALA A 51 -3.41 5.87 -9.69
C ALA A 51 -4.35 5.76 -10.90
N GLU A 52 -4.72 4.54 -11.30
CA GLU A 52 -5.66 4.30 -12.41
C GLU A 52 -7.07 4.82 -12.11
N ARG A 53 -7.52 4.70 -10.87
CA ARG A 53 -8.79 5.30 -10.44
C ARG A 53 -8.75 6.82 -10.61
N TRP A 54 -7.68 7.48 -10.15
CA TRP A 54 -7.52 8.92 -10.30
C TRP A 54 -7.49 9.33 -11.78
N LYS A 55 -6.74 8.61 -12.63
CA LYS A 55 -6.68 8.83 -14.07
C LYS A 55 -8.05 8.72 -14.72
N LYS A 56 -8.81 7.69 -14.38
CA LYS A 56 -10.17 7.46 -14.90
C LYS A 56 -11.12 8.59 -14.50
N GLU A 57 -11.08 9.04 -13.25
CA GLU A 57 -11.99 10.07 -12.74
C GLU A 57 -11.60 11.49 -13.18
N SER A 58 -10.29 11.79 -13.27
CA SER A 58 -9.80 13.12 -13.65
C SER A 58 -9.68 13.31 -15.17
N GLY A 59 -9.59 12.23 -15.93
CA GLY A 59 -9.27 12.26 -17.37
C GLY A 59 -7.83 12.68 -17.67
N LYS A 60 -6.95 12.78 -16.66
CA LYS A 60 -5.57 13.27 -16.80
C LYS A 60 -4.56 12.11 -16.79
N PRO A 61 -3.46 12.21 -17.51
CA PRO A 61 -2.36 11.25 -17.43
C PRO A 61 -1.58 11.39 -16.13
N TYR A 62 -0.77 10.39 -15.81
CA TYR A 62 0.27 10.42 -14.78
C TYR A 62 1.51 9.68 -15.28
N LEU A 63 2.64 9.96 -14.64
CA LEU A 63 3.91 9.27 -14.89
C LEU A 63 4.07 8.12 -13.90
N ASP A 64 4.67 7.01 -14.34
CA ASP A 64 5.01 5.92 -13.45
C ASP A 64 6.41 5.35 -13.72
N PHE A 65 6.95 4.68 -12.69
CA PHE A 65 8.23 3.98 -12.79
C PHE A 65 8.27 2.79 -11.83
N GLU A 66 8.78 1.65 -12.31
CA GLU A 66 9.00 0.46 -11.49
C GLU A 66 10.48 0.34 -11.13
N ILE A 67 10.78 0.25 -9.82
CA ILE A 67 12.13 0.03 -9.32
C ILE A 67 12.48 -1.46 -9.46
N SER A 68 13.50 -1.78 -10.23
CA SER A 68 14.04 -3.14 -10.38
C SER A 68 15.29 -3.40 -9.53
N ASN A 69 15.99 -2.35 -9.12
CA ASN A 69 17.12 -2.42 -8.19
C ASN A 69 17.22 -1.16 -7.33
N ALA A 70 17.86 -1.26 -6.17
CA ALA A 70 17.91 -0.19 -5.17
C ALA A 70 18.54 1.12 -5.68
N ALA A 71 19.52 1.04 -6.60
CA ALA A 71 20.22 2.21 -7.13
C ALA A 71 19.33 3.11 -8.00
N GLN A 72 18.25 2.55 -8.53
CA GLN A 72 17.31 3.33 -9.37
C GLN A 72 16.41 4.29 -8.57
N ARG A 73 16.25 4.10 -7.24
CA ARG A 73 15.30 4.87 -6.43
C ARG A 73 15.55 6.36 -6.52
N GLU A 74 16.75 6.81 -6.18
CA GLU A 74 17.13 8.23 -6.21
C GLU A 74 17.06 8.81 -7.63
N GLN A 75 17.54 8.05 -8.62
CA GLN A 75 17.52 8.49 -10.00
C GLN A 75 16.11 8.67 -10.55
N ALA A 76 15.20 7.73 -10.24
CA ALA A 76 13.80 7.82 -10.67
C ALA A 76 13.10 9.03 -10.04
N GLN A 77 13.26 9.24 -8.74
CA GLN A 77 12.69 10.37 -8.00
C GLN A 77 13.20 11.71 -8.55
N ARG A 78 14.51 11.83 -8.77
CA ARG A 78 15.14 13.02 -9.35
C ARG A 78 14.61 13.29 -10.75
N ARG A 79 14.56 12.27 -11.62
CA ARG A 79 14.03 12.40 -12.99
C ARG A 79 12.59 12.90 -13.01
N MET A 80 11.74 12.43 -12.11
CA MET A 80 10.36 12.91 -12.01
C MET A 80 10.31 14.38 -11.58
N ALA A 81 11.14 14.78 -10.60
CA ALA A 81 11.23 16.17 -10.16
C ALA A 81 11.79 17.11 -11.26
N GLU A 82 12.82 16.70 -11.99
CA GLU A 82 13.39 17.43 -13.14
C GLU A 82 12.38 17.62 -14.28
N ARG A 83 11.47 16.63 -14.46
CA ARG A 83 10.37 16.73 -15.44
C ARG A 83 9.22 17.61 -14.95
N GLY A 84 9.29 18.13 -13.72
CA GLY A 84 8.24 18.97 -13.13
C GLY A 84 6.99 18.18 -12.73
N ALA A 85 7.11 16.87 -12.47
CA ALA A 85 5.98 16.08 -11.94
C ALA A 85 5.56 16.59 -10.56
N ASP A 86 4.26 16.67 -10.32
CA ASP A 86 3.71 17.18 -9.05
C ASP A 86 2.29 16.64 -8.79
N PRO A 87 2.07 15.89 -7.68
CA PRO A 87 3.07 15.39 -6.72
C PRO A 87 3.88 14.19 -7.24
N ILE A 88 4.99 13.88 -6.56
CA ILE A 88 5.81 12.68 -6.79
C ILE A 88 5.64 11.74 -5.62
N ILE A 89 5.12 10.54 -5.86
CA ILE A 89 4.83 9.56 -4.82
C ILE A 89 5.84 8.43 -4.84
N GLY A 90 6.58 8.25 -3.73
CA GLY A 90 7.38 7.06 -3.48
C GLY A 90 6.53 6.00 -2.76
N VAL A 91 6.36 4.84 -3.37
CA VAL A 91 5.62 3.72 -2.79
C VAL A 91 6.59 2.78 -2.07
N GLY A 92 6.49 2.69 -0.74
CA GLY A 92 7.29 1.80 0.07
C GLY A 92 8.40 2.46 0.88
N PHE A 93 8.64 1.92 2.08
CA PHE A 93 9.58 2.43 3.08
C PHE A 93 11.01 2.56 2.56
N ALA A 94 11.42 1.66 1.67
CA ALA A 94 12.78 1.61 1.14
C ALA A 94 13.16 2.80 0.26
N GLN A 95 12.17 3.59 -0.18
CA GLN A 95 12.39 4.82 -0.94
C GLN A 95 12.64 6.03 -0.04
N GLY A 96 12.45 5.93 1.28
CA GLY A 96 12.44 7.06 2.21
C GLY A 96 13.73 7.87 2.20
N SER A 97 14.89 7.24 2.32
CA SER A 97 16.18 7.96 2.39
C SER A 97 16.53 8.69 1.08
N SER A 98 16.28 8.07 -0.06
CA SER A 98 16.51 8.70 -1.37
C SER A 98 15.51 9.83 -1.62
N LEU A 99 14.23 9.64 -1.26
CA LEU A 99 13.21 10.65 -1.42
C LEU A 99 13.47 11.87 -0.54
N GLU A 100 13.92 11.67 0.71
CA GLU A 100 14.32 12.77 1.59
C GLU A 100 15.45 13.63 0.96
N LYS A 101 16.44 12.98 0.37
CA LYS A 101 17.54 13.67 -0.33
C LYS A 101 17.02 14.47 -1.52
N VAL A 102 16.24 13.85 -2.40
CA VAL A 102 15.69 14.51 -3.60
C VAL A 102 14.74 15.64 -3.22
N ALA A 103 13.88 15.45 -2.20
CA ALA A 103 12.96 16.50 -1.75
C ALA A 103 13.68 17.75 -1.22
N LYS A 104 14.86 17.61 -0.60
CA LYS A 104 15.71 18.73 -0.19
C LYS A 104 16.31 19.49 -1.39
N GLU A 105 16.62 18.78 -2.47
CA GLU A 105 17.16 19.38 -3.70
C GLU A 105 16.07 20.10 -4.53
N PHE A 106 14.82 19.64 -4.43
CA PHE A 106 13.66 20.21 -5.14
C PHE A 106 12.60 20.76 -4.15
N PRO A 107 12.90 21.84 -3.43
CA PRO A 107 12.04 22.34 -2.34
C PRO A 107 10.69 22.90 -2.82
N LYS A 108 10.52 23.13 -4.11
CA LYS A 108 9.27 23.62 -4.73
C LYS A 108 8.38 22.49 -5.24
N ALA A 109 8.91 21.28 -5.39
CA ALA A 109 8.13 20.10 -5.80
C ALA A 109 7.47 19.47 -4.58
N ASN A 110 6.27 18.91 -4.75
CA ASN A 110 5.53 18.23 -3.70
C ASN A 110 5.77 16.72 -3.81
N PHE A 111 6.03 16.11 -2.66
CA PHE A 111 6.28 14.68 -2.56
C PHE A 111 5.30 14.02 -1.60
N ALA A 112 5.05 12.73 -1.81
CA ALA A 112 4.47 11.86 -0.80
C ALA A 112 5.29 10.58 -0.65
N ILE A 113 5.32 10.03 0.55
CA ILE A 113 5.97 8.74 0.84
C ILE A 113 4.99 7.81 1.53
N ILE A 114 4.90 6.57 1.05
CA ILE A 114 4.11 5.51 1.67
C ILE A 114 5.03 4.65 2.55
N ASP A 115 4.59 4.34 3.77
CA ASP A 115 5.26 3.48 4.75
C ASP A 115 6.59 4.01 5.32
N SER A 116 6.81 5.33 5.23
CA SER A 116 7.93 5.99 5.87
C SER A 116 7.55 7.38 6.38
N VAL A 117 8.32 7.94 7.31
CA VAL A 117 8.13 9.30 7.82
C VAL A 117 9.32 10.17 7.48
N ILE A 118 9.07 11.23 6.71
CA ILE A 118 10.06 12.25 6.32
C ILE A 118 9.56 13.61 6.81
N LYS A 119 10.34 14.27 7.65
CA LYS A 119 9.99 15.56 8.25
C LYS A 119 10.51 16.74 7.41
N LEU A 120 9.95 16.90 6.21
CA LEU A 120 10.24 18.02 5.32
C LEU A 120 8.95 18.76 4.93
N PRO A 121 9.01 20.09 4.74
CA PRO A 121 7.80 20.90 4.50
C PRO A 121 7.11 20.59 3.17
N ASN A 122 7.79 19.94 2.23
CA ASN A 122 7.28 19.56 0.92
C ASN A 122 7.03 18.05 0.77
N VAL A 123 7.08 17.28 1.88
CA VAL A 123 6.80 15.84 1.88
C VAL A 123 5.60 15.51 2.75
N GLU A 124 4.60 14.84 2.21
CA GLU A 124 3.53 14.20 2.96
C GLU A 124 3.93 12.76 3.25
N SER A 125 3.89 12.37 4.52
CA SER A 125 4.16 11.00 4.95
C SER A 125 2.85 10.27 5.23
N ILE A 126 2.66 9.09 4.64
CA ILE A 126 1.45 8.29 4.81
C ILE A 126 1.86 6.92 5.35
N VAL A 127 1.44 6.64 6.58
CA VAL A 127 1.72 5.38 7.29
C VAL A 127 0.43 4.76 7.79
N PHE A 128 0.46 3.45 8.03
CA PHE A 128 -0.71 2.71 8.42
C PHE A 128 -0.55 2.08 9.80
N LYS A 129 -1.67 1.74 10.43
CA LYS A 129 -1.71 0.95 11.65
C LYS A 129 -1.99 -0.51 11.30
N GLU A 130 -1.04 -1.14 10.65
CA GLU A 130 -1.16 -2.51 10.15
C GLU A 130 -1.47 -3.51 11.27
N HIS A 131 -1.00 -3.25 12.50
CA HIS A 131 -1.31 -4.05 13.67
C HIS A 131 -2.81 -4.12 13.96
N GLU A 132 -3.57 -3.03 13.72
CA GLU A 132 -5.02 -3.02 13.94
C GLU A 132 -5.76 -3.95 12.94
N GLY A 133 -5.44 -3.86 11.64
CA GLY A 133 -6.01 -4.75 10.61
C GLY A 133 -5.56 -6.21 10.80
N SER A 134 -4.28 -6.41 11.12
CA SER A 134 -3.72 -7.73 11.39
C SER A 134 -4.35 -8.41 12.61
N PHE A 135 -4.72 -7.63 13.63
CA PHE A 135 -5.46 -8.14 14.78
C PHE A 135 -6.79 -8.77 14.36
N LEU A 136 -7.55 -8.10 13.51
CA LEU A 136 -8.86 -8.63 13.06
C LEU A 136 -8.70 -9.93 12.28
N VAL A 137 -7.73 -10.00 11.36
CA VAL A 137 -7.52 -11.24 10.59
C VAL A 137 -6.86 -12.34 11.42
N GLY A 138 -6.11 -11.99 12.47
CA GLY A 138 -5.63 -12.94 13.48
C GLY A 138 -6.77 -13.57 14.26
N MET A 139 -7.77 -12.80 14.67
CA MET A 139 -9.00 -13.32 15.26
C MET A 139 -9.70 -14.28 14.29
N MET A 140 -9.86 -13.89 13.02
CA MET A 140 -10.50 -14.74 12.02
C MET A 140 -9.75 -16.06 11.84
N ALA A 141 -8.41 -16.02 11.79
CA ALA A 141 -7.59 -17.23 11.69
C ALA A 141 -7.82 -18.19 12.87
N ALA A 142 -7.78 -17.69 14.11
CA ALA A 142 -7.99 -18.51 15.30
C ALA A 142 -9.43 -19.07 15.39
N LEU A 143 -10.42 -18.30 14.95
CA LEU A 143 -11.83 -18.74 14.91
C LEU A 143 -12.11 -19.77 13.80
N ALA A 144 -11.38 -19.72 12.68
CA ALA A 144 -11.50 -20.66 11.57
C ALA A 144 -10.67 -21.93 11.76
N SER A 145 -9.59 -21.85 12.53
CA SER A 145 -8.67 -22.98 12.75
C SER A 145 -9.36 -24.13 13.48
N LYS A 146 -9.18 -25.34 12.93
CA LYS A 146 -9.65 -26.60 13.54
C LYS A 146 -8.58 -27.26 14.40
N THR A 147 -7.32 -26.94 14.15
CA THR A 147 -6.17 -27.53 14.87
C THR A 147 -5.73 -26.67 16.06
N GLY A 148 -6.18 -25.43 16.14
CA GLY A 148 -5.66 -24.42 17.07
C GLY A 148 -4.27 -23.92 16.72
N LYS A 149 -3.78 -24.17 15.48
CA LYS A 149 -2.48 -23.76 14.99
C LYS A 149 -2.64 -22.88 13.76
N VAL A 150 -2.13 -21.67 13.84
CA VAL A 150 -2.19 -20.69 12.76
C VAL A 150 -0.77 -20.25 12.37
N GLY A 151 -0.61 -19.76 11.15
CA GLY A 151 0.69 -19.41 10.60
C GLY A 151 0.77 -17.96 10.15
N PHE A 152 1.98 -17.44 10.11
CA PHE A 152 2.35 -16.18 9.52
C PHE A 152 3.57 -16.36 8.62
N VAL A 153 3.50 -15.84 7.40
CA VAL A 153 4.64 -15.75 6.49
C VAL A 153 4.84 -14.28 6.15
N GLY A 154 5.91 -13.70 6.68
CA GLY A 154 6.31 -12.33 6.38
C GLY A 154 7.28 -12.26 5.21
N GLY A 155 7.31 -11.14 4.51
CA GLY A 155 8.32 -10.83 3.51
C GLY A 155 9.68 -10.57 4.14
N MET A 156 10.19 -9.37 3.98
CA MET A 156 11.46 -8.95 4.56
C MET A 156 11.36 -8.81 6.08
N ASP A 157 12.36 -9.34 6.83
CA ASP A 157 12.41 -9.23 8.30
C ASP A 157 12.80 -7.81 8.73
N ILE A 158 11.79 -6.96 8.89
CA ILE A 158 11.93 -5.56 9.30
C ILE A 158 10.83 -5.20 10.32
N PRO A 159 11.00 -4.13 11.11
CA PRO A 159 10.02 -3.73 12.12
C PRO A 159 8.60 -3.56 11.58
N LEU A 160 8.44 -3.04 10.35
CA LEU A 160 7.13 -2.90 9.71
C LEU A 160 6.43 -4.26 9.54
N ILE A 161 7.14 -5.30 9.10
CA ILE A 161 6.54 -6.64 8.93
C ILE A 161 6.33 -7.34 10.27
N ARG A 162 7.20 -7.08 11.24
CA ARG A 162 6.99 -7.50 12.63
C ARG A 162 5.72 -6.86 13.24
N ARG A 163 5.36 -5.64 12.84
CA ARG A 163 4.10 -4.99 13.22
C ARG A 163 2.88 -5.80 12.75
N PHE A 164 2.87 -6.28 11.49
CA PHE A 164 1.82 -7.18 10.99
C PHE A 164 1.76 -8.46 11.79
N GLN A 165 2.90 -9.12 11.99
CA GLN A 165 3.02 -10.35 12.77
C GLN A 165 2.46 -10.16 14.18
N CYS A 166 2.92 -9.15 14.89
CA CYS A 166 2.53 -8.89 16.27
C CYS A 166 1.02 -8.60 16.40
N GLY A 167 0.46 -7.79 15.50
CA GLY A 167 -0.98 -7.56 15.46
C GLY A 167 -1.77 -8.85 15.24
N TYR A 168 -1.33 -9.68 14.30
CA TYR A 168 -1.93 -10.97 14.00
C TYR A 168 -1.90 -11.92 15.21
N GLU A 169 -0.75 -12.04 15.87
CA GLU A 169 -0.58 -12.87 17.07
C GLU A 169 -1.49 -12.42 18.22
N GLN A 170 -1.56 -11.11 18.47
CA GLN A 170 -2.45 -10.52 19.47
C GLN A 170 -3.93 -10.85 19.18
N GLY A 171 -4.37 -10.66 17.92
CA GLY A 171 -5.75 -10.99 17.54
C GLY A 171 -6.07 -12.47 17.64
N ALA A 172 -5.14 -13.33 17.23
CA ALA A 172 -5.30 -14.78 17.36
C ALA A 172 -5.43 -15.21 18.83
N LYS A 173 -4.55 -14.69 19.70
CA LYS A 173 -4.60 -14.95 21.16
C LYS A 173 -5.85 -14.36 21.82
N TYR A 174 -6.32 -13.21 21.37
CA TYR A 174 -7.55 -12.60 21.86
C TYR A 174 -8.76 -13.49 21.59
N ALA A 175 -8.85 -14.08 20.40
CA ALA A 175 -9.95 -14.98 20.02
C ALA A 175 -9.81 -16.37 20.64
N ASN A 176 -8.60 -16.88 20.77
CA ASN A 176 -8.29 -18.18 21.39
C ASN A 176 -6.95 -18.10 22.14
N PRO A 177 -6.96 -17.96 23.48
CA PRO A 177 -5.72 -17.86 24.28
C PRO A 177 -4.78 -19.08 24.16
N LYS A 178 -5.30 -20.25 23.71
CA LYS A 178 -4.52 -21.47 23.53
C LYS A 178 -3.96 -21.64 22.11
N VAL A 179 -4.26 -20.72 21.19
CA VAL A 179 -3.78 -20.83 19.81
C VAL A 179 -2.24 -20.80 19.75
N GLU A 180 -1.69 -21.69 18.94
CA GLU A 180 -0.25 -21.68 18.60
C GLU A 180 -0.05 -20.91 17.31
N VAL A 181 0.91 -19.98 17.31
CA VAL A 181 1.26 -19.18 16.13
C VAL A 181 2.66 -19.54 15.68
N SER A 182 2.80 -19.97 14.42
CA SER A 182 4.09 -20.22 13.77
C SER A 182 4.39 -19.06 12.83
N ALA A 183 5.52 -18.36 13.02
CA ALA A 183 5.89 -17.24 12.17
C ALA A 183 7.25 -17.48 11.51
N ASN A 184 7.34 -17.16 10.21
CA ASN A 184 8.56 -17.21 9.42
C ASN A 184 8.64 -15.97 8.53
N MET A 185 9.87 -15.47 8.30
CA MET A 185 10.16 -14.45 7.29
C MET A 185 10.81 -15.09 6.07
N THR A 186 10.55 -14.56 4.88
CA THR A 186 11.11 -15.07 3.64
C THR A 186 12.56 -14.67 3.43
N GLY A 187 13.00 -13.57 4.06
CA GLY A 187 14.40 -13.13 3.99
C GLY A 187 14.64 -11.78 4.62
N THR A 188 15.86 -11.27 4.40
CA THR A 188 16.33 -9.97 4.93
C THR A 188 16.66 -8.97 3.82
N SER A 189 16.44 -9.34 2.57
CA SER A 189 16.69 -8.49 1.39
C SER A 189 15.40 -8.28 0.59
N PRO A 190 15.37 -7.30 -0.33
CA PRO A 190 14.18 -7.03 -1.16
C PRO A 190 13.70 -8.20 -2.02
N ALA A 191 14.53 -9.21 -2.28
CA ALA A 191 14.11 -10.44 -2.95
C ALA A 191 12.97 -11.16 -2.21
N ALA A 192 12.86 -10.95 -0.90
CA ALA A 192 11.78 -11.47 -0.06
C ALA A 192 10.36 -11.06 -0.51
N TRP A 193 10.23 -10.02 -1.35
CA TRP A 193 8.94 -9.54 -1.85
C TRP A 193 8.46 -10.23 -3.13
N ASN A 194 9.35 -10.99 -3.80
CA ASN A 194 9.02 -11.63 -5.08
C ASN A 194 9.69 -13.02 -5.20
N ASP A 195 9.43 -13.86 -4.22
CA ASP A 195 9.89 -15.28 -4.20
C ASP A 195 8.73 -16.21 -3.83
N PRO A 196 7.78 -16.46 -4.75
CA PRO A 196 6.65 -17.37 -4.52
C PRO A 196 7.09 -18.80 -4.16
N ALA A 197 8.24 -19.26 -4.66
CA ALA A 197 8.77 -20.58 -4.34
C ALA A 197 9.11 -20.69 -2.85
N LYS A 198 9.80 -19.68 -2.30
CA LYS A 198 10.10 -19.60 -0.86
C LYS A 198 8.84 -19.47 -0.01
N GLY A 199 7.87 -18.66 -0.47
CA GLY A 199 6.56 -18.53 0.19
C GLY A 199 5.85 -19.88 0.30
N SER A 200 5.81 -20.65 -0.80
CA SER A 200 5.23 -22.00 -0.85
C SER A 200 5.96 -22.98 0.08
N GLU A 201 7.28 -22.98 0.09
CA GLU A 201 8.11 -23.84 0.95
C GLU A 201 7.79 -23.60 2.44
N LEU A 202 7.75 -22.34 2.87
CA LEU A 202 7.47 -21.98 4.25
C LEU A 202 6.05 -22.37 4.67
N ALA A 203 5.06 -22.11 3.82
CA ALA A 203 3.68 -22.50 4.07
C ALA A 203 3.54 -24.03 4.19
N LYS A 204 4.11 -24.82 3.29
CA LYS A 204 4.12 -26.28 3.37
C LYS A 204 4.77 -26.80 4.65
N SER A 205 5.90 -26.18 5.07
CA SER A 205 6.56 -26.52 6.33
C SER A 205 5.66 -26.25 7.55
N GLN A 206 4.90 -25.15 7.55
CA GLN A 206 3.94 -24.85 8.62
C GLN A 206 2.75 -25.82 8.61
N PHE A 207 2.20 -26.17 7.43
CA PHE A 207 1.12 -27.15 7.29
C PHE A 207 1.53 -28.54 7.78
N ALA A 208 2.76 -28.96 7.52
CA ALA A 208 3.31 -30.22 8.03
C ALA A 208 3.38 -30.27 9.57
N LYS A 209 3.45 -29.10 10.24
CA LYS A 209 3.41 -28.96 11.70
C LYS A 209 2.00 -28.79 12.27
N GLY A 210 0.97 -28.90 11.40
CA GLY A 210 -0.42 -28.85 11.77
C GLY A 210 -1.08 -27.47 11.67
N VAL A 211 -0.40 -26.45 11.15
CA VAL A 211 -1.04 -25.16 10.80
C VAL A 211 -2.13 -25.41 9.76
N ASP A 212 -3.29 -24.78 9.92
CA ASP A 212 -4.41 -24.90 8.97
C ASP A 212 -4.96 -23.58 8.44
N VAL A 213 -4.47 -22.44 8.95
CA VAL A 213 -4.72 -21.10 8.43
C VAL A 213 -3.40 -20.31 8.42
N VAL A 214 -3.01 -19.74 7.30
CA VAL A 214 -1.76 -18.96 7.17
C VAL A 214 -2.03 -17.54 6.65
N PHE A 215 -1.50 -16.54 7.33
CA PHE A 215 -1.49 -15.15 6.85
C PHE A 215 -0.17 -14.83 6.17
N ALA A 216 -0.21 -14.31 4.94
CA ALA A 216 0.98 -13.91 4.21
C ALA A 216 1.05 -12.38 4.05
N ALA A 217 1.97 -11.73 4.79
CA ALA A 217 2.33 -10.32 4.63
C ALA A 217 3.66 -10.22 3.88
N ALA A 218 3.65 -10.57 2.57
CA ALA A 218 4.87 -10.85 1.82
C ALA A 218 4.86 -10.38 0.35
N GLY A 219 3.96 -9.46 -0.04
CA GLY A 219 3.87 -9.00 -1.42
C GLY A 219 3.63 -10.14 -2.40
N GLY A 220 4.29 -10.13 -3.55
CA GLY A 220 4.19 -11.19 -4.58
C GLY A 220 4.58 -12.59 -4.11
N THR A 221 5.43 -12.69 -3.10
CA THR A 221 5.79 -13.98 -2.43
C THR A 221 4.55 -14.67 -1.84
N GLY A 222 3.54 -13.90 -1.40
CA GLY A 222 2.28 -14.40 -0.87
C GLY A 222 1.51 -15.30 -1.83
N VAL A 223 1.63 -15.10 -3.14
CA VAL A 223 0.95 -15.93 -4.15
C VAL A 223 1.35 -17.40 -4.01
N GLY A 224 2.63 -17.69 -3.71
CA GLY A 224 3.11 -19.03 -3.44
C GLY A 224 2.53 -19.65 -2.17
N VAL A 225 2.31 -18.83 -1.13
CA VAL A 225 1.64 -19.26 0.12
C VAL A 225 0.19 -19.66 -0.17
N TYR A 226 -0.54 -18.86 -0.93
CA TYR A 226 -1.95 -19.11 -1.26
C TYR A 226 -2.12 -20.36 -2.12
N GLN A 227 -1.23 -20.57 -3.10
CA GLN A 227 -1.21 -21.79 -3.89
C GLN A 227 -0.94 -23.03 -3.00
N ALA A 228 0.05 -22.96 -2.10
CA ALA A 228 0.35 -24.06 -1.19
C ALA A 228 -0.83 -24.36 -0.24
N ALA A 229 -1.56 -23.34 0.23
CA ALA A 229 -2.75 -23.52 1.05
C ALA A 229 -3.87 -24.22 0.26
N LYS A 230 -4.12 -23.80 -0.98
CA LYS A 230 -5.09 -24.45 -1.88
C LYS A 230 -4.75 -25.93 -2.10
N ASP A 231 -3.49 -26.22 -2.44
CA ASP A 231 -3.03 -27.59 -2.73
C ASP A 231 -3.16 -28.51 -1.48
N ALA A 232 -2.96 -27.96 -0.29
CA ALA A 232 -3.07 -28.68 0.98
C ALA A 232 -4.50 -28.72 1.56
N GLY A 233 -5.50 -28.10 0.93
CA GLY A 233 -6.85 -27.96 1.47
C GLY A 233 -6.90 -27.16 2.78
N LYS A 234 -6.01 -26.18 2.93
CA LYS A 234 -5.88 -25.28 4.06
C LYS A 234 -6.39 -23.89 3.71
N LEU A 235 -6.46 -22.99 4.70
CA LEU A 235 -6.90 -21.61 4.49
C LEU A 235 -5.72 -20.67 4.45
N ALA A 236 -5.87 -19.58 3.69
CA ALA A 236 -4.90 -18.50 3.62
C ALA A 236 -5.58 -17.15 3.85
N ILE A 237 -4.79 -16.16 4.25
CA ILE A 237 -5.20 -14.77 4.40
C ILE A 237 -4.28 -13.90 3.54
N GLY A 238 -4.90 -13.06 2.71
CA GLY A 238 -4.23 -12.12 1.83
C GLY A 238 -3.82 -10.82 2.53
N VAL A 239 -3.09 -9.94 1.84
CA VAL A 239 -2.59 -8.68 2.36
C VAL A 239 -2.66 -7.56 1.32
N ASP A 240 -2.72 -6.32 1.79
CA ASP A 240 -2.76 -5.05 1.04
C ASP A 240 -4.02 -4.92 0.16
N SER A 241 -4.08 -5.64 -0.95
CA SER A 241 -5.23 -5.72 -1.83
C SER A 241 -6.23 -6.79 -1.37
N ASN A 242 -7.49 -6.69 -1.80
CA ASN A 242 -8.43 -7.80 -1.66
C ASN A 242 -8.05 -8.92 -2.64
N GLN A 243 -7.45 -9.98 -2.10
CA GLN A 243 -6.93 -11.13 -2.84
C GLN A 243 -7.85 -12.36 -2.77
N ASN A 244 -9.07 -12.22 -2.23
CA ASN A 244 -10.01 -13.34 -2.05
C ASN A 244 -10.33 -14.07 -3.36
N HIS A 245 -10.32 -13.35 -4.49
CA HIS A 245 -10.57 -13.88 -5.83
C HIS A 245 -9.47 -14.79 -6.38
N LEU A 246 -8.24 -14.74 -5.83
CA LEU A 246 -7.13 -15.55 -6.32
C LEU A 246 -7.37 -17.05 -6.13
N HIS A 247 -7.94 -17.44 -4.99
CA HIS A 247 -8.30 -18.82 -4.69
C HIS A 247 -9.62 -18.89 -3.91
N PRO A 248 -10.77 -18.78 -4.61
CA PRO A 248 -12.08 -18.87 -3.96
C PRO A 248 -12.22 -20.16 -3.12
N GLY A 249 -12.73 -20.03 -1.91
CA GLY A 249 -12.86 -21.15 -0.98
C GLY A 249 -11.58 -21.55 -0.23
N THR A 250 -10.42 -20.93 -0.54
CA THR A 250 -9.14 -21.07 0.17
C THR A 250 -8.81 -19.78 0.93
N MET A 251 -9.04 -18.63 0.30
CA MET A 251 -8.80 -17.34 0.94
C MET A 251 -9.89 -17.06 1.98
N LEU A 252 -9.53 -17.16 3.27
CA LEU A 252 -10.44 -16.86 4.38
C LEU A 252 -10.86 -15.39 4.37
N THR A 253 -9.90 -14.52 4.14
CA THR A 253 -10.06 -13.06 4.01
C THR A 253 -8.77 -12.44 3.47
N SER A 254 -8.78 -11.12 3.31
CA SER A 254 -7.58 -10.33 3.05
C SER A 254 -7.51 -9.19 4.07
N MET A 255 -6.34 -8.98 4.69
CA MET A 255 -6.05 -7.78 5.46
C MET A 255 -5.78 -6.63 4.49
N VAL A 256 -6.81 -5.86 4.20
CA VAL A 256 -6.74 -4.76 3.24
C VAL A 256 -6.04 -3.57 3.85
N LYS A 257 -5.02 -3.06 3.16
CA LYS A 257 -4.30 -1.82 3.47
C LYS A 257 -4.53 -0.86 2.30
N ARG A 258 -5.17 0.27 2.58
CA ARG A 258 -5.74 1.15 1.56
C ARG A 258 -4.70 2.06 0.91
N VAL A 259 -3.64 1.42 0.37
CA VAL A 259 -2.61 2.11 -0.44
C VAL A 259 -3.22 2.75 -1.69
N ASP A 260 -4.27 2.13 -2.23
CA ASP A 260 -5.08 2.67 -3.32
C ASP A 260 -5.66 4.04 -2.99
N ILE A 261 -6.26 4.20 -1.81
CA ILE A 261 -6.81 5.48 -1.35
C ILE A 261 -5.69 6.48 -1.06
N ALA A 262 -4.56 6.03 -0.49
CA ALA A 262 -3.43 6.89 -0.19
C ALA A 262 -2.85 7.53 -1.47
N VAL A 263 -2.58 6.73 -2.51
CA VAL A 263 -2.09 7.23 -3.80
C VAL A 263 -3.14 8.10 -4.51
N TYR A 264 -4.41 7.65 -4.55
CA TYR A 264 -5.50 8.42 -5.13
C TYR A 264 -5.63 9.81 -4.50
N ASN A 265 -5.59 9.89 -3.16
CA ASN A 265 -5.70 11.17 -2.45
C ASN A 265 -4.47 12.05 -2.65
N ALA A 266 -3.26 11.47 -2.63
CA ALA A 266 -2.03 12.20 -2.88
C ALA A 266 -2.00 12.79 -4.30
N PHE A 267 -2.52 12.10 -5.31
CA PHE A 267 -2.68 12.63 -6.68
C PHE A 267 -3.66 13.81 -6.77
N LYS A 268 -4.60 13.92 -5.83
CA LYS A 268 -5.51 15.08 -5.73
C LYS A 268 -4.85 16.29 -5.07
N GLY A 269 -3.74 16.09 -4.41
CA GLY A 269 -2.94 17.13 -3.75
C GLY A 269 -2.37 16.65 -2.42
N THR A 270 -1.07 16.86 -2.25
CA THR A 270 -0.34 16.52 -1.02
C THR A 270 -0.40 17.68 -0.02
N LYS A 271 -0.22 17.34 1.26
CA LYS A 271 -0.10 18.30 2.36
C LYS A 271 1.29 18.15 2.97
N GLY A 272 2.28 18.79 2.36
CA GLY A 272 3.66 18.74 2.81
C GLY A 272 3.81 19.06 4.31
N GLY A 273 4.76 18.39 4.94
CA GLY A 273 5.01 18.47 6.39
C GLY A 273 4.07 17.63 7.24
N ASN A 274 2.99 17.07 6.69
CA ASN A 274 2.04 16.25 7.43
C ASN A 274 2.47 14.78 7.49
N VAL A 275 2.08 14.13 8.60
CA VAL A 275 2.13 12.67 8.76
C VAL A 275 0.70 12.17 8.94
N ASN A 276 0.20 11.46 7.94
CA ASN A 276 -1.11 10.83 7.98
C ASN A 276 -0.96 9.40 8.47
N VAL A 277 -1.60 9.08 9.58
CA VAL A 277 -1.60 7.74 10.19
C VAL A 277 -2.97 7.12 9.98
N LEU A 278 -3.05 6.08 9.17
CA LEU A 278 -4.30 5.49 8.71
C LEU A 278 -4.52 4.11 9.37
N GLY A 279 -5.41 4.06 10.34
CA GLY A 279 -5.84 2.84 11.03
C GLY A 279 -7.26 2.43 10.63
N LEU A 280 -7.88 1.60 11.47
CA LEU A 280 -9.28 1.19 11.32
C LEU A 280 -10.24 2.39 11.37
N LYS A 281 -9.97 3.34 12.25
CA LYS A 281 -10.78 4.55 12.43
C LYS A 281 -10.80 5.42 11.18
N GLU A 282 -9.67 5.56 10.51
CA GLU A 282 -9.50 6.33 9.28
C GLU A 282 -9.87 5.53 8.03
N GLY A 283 -10.24 4.24 8.17
CA GLY A 283 -10.51 3.35 7.04
C GLY A 283 -9.26 2.99 6.23
N GLY A 284 -8.08 3.11 6.85
CA GLY A 284 -6.79 2.80 6.21
C GLY A 284 -6.45 1.33 6.16
N VAL A 285 -6.98 0.55 7.10
CA VAL A 285 -6.86 -0.91 7.15
C VAL A 285 -8.22 -1.54 7.47
N ASP A 286 -8.44 -2.75 6.99
CA ASP A 286 -9.66 -3.51 7.26
C ASP A 286 -9.46 -5.00 6.91
N TYR A 287 -10.51 -5.80 7.04
CA TYR A 287 -10.61 -7.15 6.49
C TYR A 287 -11.68 -7.20 5.40
N ALA A 288 -11.55 -8.11 4.43
CA ALA A 288 -12.43 -8.21 3.27
C ALA A 288 -13.39 -9.40 3.36
N ILE A 289 -14.68 -9.16 3.08
CA ILE A 289 -15.67 -10.21 2.83
C ILE A 289 -16.36 -9.88 1.51
N ASP A 290 -16.45 -10.89 0.64
CA ASP A 290 -17.10 -10.82 -0.66
C ASP A 290 -17.62 -12.21 -1.10
N GLN A 291 -18.11 -12.31 -2.32
CA GLN A 291 -18.63 -13.54 -2.91
C GLN A 291 -17.64 -14.72 -2.93
N TYR A 292 -16.33 -14.47 -2.81
CA TYR A 292 -15.31 -15.51 -2.91
C TYR A 292 -15.01 -16.18 -1.56
N ASN A 293 -15.32 -15.51 -0.43
CA ASN A 293 -15.01 -16.00 0.91
C ASN A 293 -16.20 -15.99 1.89
N GLU A 294 -17.36 -15.45 1.52
CA GLU A 294 -18.53 -15.34 2.42
C GLU A 294 -18.95 -16.68 3.05
N LYS A 295 -18.74 -17.79 2.33
CA LYS A 295 -19.06 -19.15 2.83
C LYS A 295 -18.08 -19.65 3.90
N LEU A 296 -16.88 -19.06 3.98
CA LEU A 296 -15.87 -19.37 4.99
C LEU A 296 -16.05 -18.57 6.27
N VAL A 297 -16.76 -17.43 6.20
CA VAL A 297 -16.96 -16.50 7.29
C VAL A 297 -18.41 -16.60 7.78
N ASN A 298 -18.63 -17.40 8.83
CA ASN A 298 -19.97 -17.50 9.40
C ASN A 298 -20.39 -16.24 10.19
N ALA A 299 -21.70 -16.12 10.45
CA ALA A 299 -22.27 -14.94 11.10
C ALA A 299 -21.69 -14.69 12.51
N GLU A 300 -21.36 -15.75 13.26
CA GLU A 300 -20.78 -15.64 14.60
C GLU A 300 -19.35 -15.08 14.54
N MET A 301 -18.50 -15.59 13.64
CA MET A 301 -17.16 -15.08 13.39
C MET A 301 -17.23 -13.60 13.03
N LYS A 302 -18.05 -13.25 12.05
CA LYS A 302 -18.22 -11.86 11.61
C LYS A 302 -18.64 -10.96 12.77
N LYS A 303 -19.63 -11.37 13.57
CA LYS A 303 -20.11 -10.61 14.73
C LYS A 303 -19.01 -10.35 15.75
N LYS A 304 -18.17 -11.36 16.07
CA LYS A 304 -17.06 -11.22 17.02
C LYS A 304 -15.99 -10.27 16.50
N VAL A 305 -15.63 -10.38 15.24
CA VAL A 305 -14.59 -9.54 14.60
C VAL A 305 -15.07 -8.08 14.45
N ASP A 306 -16.34 -7.87 14.05
CA ASP A 306 -16.92 -6.53 13.97
C ASP A 306 -17.00 -5.84 15.34
N ALA A 307 -17.33 -6.60 16.40
CA ALA A 307 -17.33 -6.07 17.76
C ALA A 307 -15.92 -5.64 18.20
N ALA A 308 -14.90 -6.46 17.94
CA ALA A 308 -13.51 -6.11 18.23
C ALA A 308 -13.04 -4.91 17.42
N LYS A 309 -13.41 -4.82 16.13
CA LYS A 309 -13.15 -3.65 15.28
C LYS A 309 -13.74 -2.39 15.90
N ALA A 310 -14.99 -2.42 16.31
CA ALA A 310 -15.65 -1.29 16.97
C ALA A 310 -14.95 -0.90 18.29
N ASP A 311 -14.53 -1.88 19.09
CA ASP A 311 -13.82 -1.64 20.34
C ASP A 311 -12.40 -1.10 20.14
N ILE A 312 -11.69 -1.49 19.08
CA ILE A 312 -10.40 -0.88 18.70
C ILE A 312 -10.62 0.57 18.29
N ILE A 313 -11.59 0.86 17.41
CA ILE A 313 -11.92 2.23 16.98
C ILE A 313 -12.32 3.11 18.16
N ALA A 314 -13.04 2.56 19.13
CA ALA A 314 -13.42 3.25 20.36
C ALA A 314 -12.29 3.36 21.41
N GLY A 315 -11.12 2.74 21.15
CA GLY A 315 -9.98 2.73 22.08
C GLY A 315 -10.12 1.84 23.30
N LYS A 316 -11.15 0.97 23.34
CA LYS A 316 -11.34 -0.02 24.41
C LYS A 316 -10.35 -1.18 24.30
N ILE A 317 -10.09 -1.66 23.08
CA ILE A 317 -9.02 -2.60 22.78
C ILE A 317 -7.85 -1.79 22.25
N LYS A 318 -6.68 -1.91 22.88
CA LYS A 318 -5.43 -1.31 22.46
C LYS A 318 -4.52 -2.39 21.90
N VAL A 319 -4.42 -2.47 20.60
CA VAL A 319 -3.47 -3.37 19.94
C VAL A 319 -2.06 -2.80 20.10
N ALA A 320 -1.13 -3.56 20.69
CA ALA A 320 0.25 -3.11 20.87
C ALA A 320 0.94 -2.97 19.51
N ASP A 321 1.57 -1.83 19.31
CA ASP A 321 2.33 -1.53 18.09
C ASP A 321 3.80 -1.93 18.27
N TYR A 322 4.25 -2.95 17.53
CA TYR A 322 5.64 -3.41 17.55
C TYR A 322 6.64 -2.27 17.28
N MET A 323 6.28 -1.31 16.41
CA MET A 323 7.18 -0.21 16.07
C MET A 323 7.34 0.84 17.17
N ALA A 324 6.59 0.75 18.25
CA ALA A 324 6.74 1.67 19.39
C ALA A 324 7.98 1.37 20.24
N ASP A 325 8.30 0.07 20.43
CA ASP A 325 9.39 -0.38 21.31
C ASP A 325 10.09 -1.66 20.81
N ASN A 326 9.83 -2.09 19.59
CA ASN A 326 10.34 -3.34 18.98
C ASN A 326 10.01 -4.60 19.79
N ALA A 327 8.90 -4.59 20.51
CA ALA A 327 8.44 -5.72 21.32
C ALA A 327 7.02 -6.13 20.93
N CYS A 328 6.77 -7.44 20.85
CA CYS A 328 5.43 -7.98 20.72
C CYS A 328 4.87 -8.28 22.11
N LYS A 329 3.90 -7.50 22.56
CA LYS A 329 3.21 -7.68 23.83
C LYS A 329 1.94 -8.48 23.58
N LEU A 330 1.97 -9.77 23.91
CA LEU A 330 0.87 -10.72 23.72
C LEU A 330 -0.01 -10.81 24.96
#